data_69c1047404a0e95ef785f83a79526f20
#
_entry.id   69c1047404a0e95ef785f83a79526f20
#
_cell.length_a   1.000
_cell.length_b   1.000
_cell.length_c   1.000
_cell.angle_alpha   90.00
_cell.angle_beta   90.00
_cell.angle_gamma   90.00
#
_symmetry.space_group_name_H-M   'P 1'
#
loop_
_entity.id
_entity.type
_entity.pdbx_description
1 polymer ?
#
loop_
_entity_poly.entity_id
_entity_poly.type
_entity_poly.pdbx_seq_one_letter_code
_entity_poly.pdbx_strand_id
1 'polypeptide(L)'
;MTFVLVFIVTFFLCLLGRVFVLGWLKIFNFYTTVNEGRCKVYVLFGKVLGVIDQPGLHFLWLSLGPQASLVNLFGFGRVYEIDLRLEQEYLRSNPVNSEEGTPMGVGVWYEMRIKNPVDYLFKNVDPRGSLRANVANATVRSLSNMPLEKLLEDRHEMSRLVRIEVSPKSQEWGYELGSIYIRKVHFRDAEMIRQIEQKVVNRLRQVTSAIRQAGNNQVDIITSAADRQAATEFAKARSVRPQLVGEALREIGEDQDVLNAVFETLEVDRITKGGAEVTLIPDGKYETLVSLLAGAGKDLTPPA
;
A
#
# COMPACT_ATOMS: atom_id res chain seq x y z
N MET A 1 -8.05 -77.30 46.09
CA MET A 1 -8.67 -76.08 46.54
C MET A 1 -7.68 -75.05 47.09
N THR A 2 -6.75 -75.43 47.94
CA THR A 2 -5.73 -74.52 48.54
C THR A 2 -4.82 -73.86 47.49
N PHE A 3 -4.43 -74.59 46.46
CA PHE A 3 -3.54 -74.00 45.41
C PHE A 3 -4.20 -72.91 44.58
N VAL A 4 -5.48 -73.05 44.26
CA VAL A 4 -6.24 -72.01 43.50
C VAL A 4 -6.46 -70.80 44.37
N LEU A 5 -6.71 -70.96 45.66
CA LEU A 5 -6.90 -69.87 46.60
C LEU A 5 -5.61 -69.09 46.82
N VAL A 6 -4.47 -69.78 46.96
CA VAL A 6 -3.15 -69.11 47.05
C VAL A 6 -2.82 -68.36 45.76
N PHE A 7 -3.11 -68.90 44.59
CA PHE A 7 -2.88 -68.26 43.33
C PHE A 7 -3.73 -66.94 43.19
N ILE A 8 -5.01 -67.01 43.55
CA ILE A 8 -5.89 -65.85 43.52
C ILE A 8 -5.41 -64.79 44.49
N VAL A 9 -5.05 -65.15 45.72
CA VAL A 9 -4.55 -64.20 46.73
C VAL A 9 -3.24 -63.57 46.29
N THR A 10 -2.27 -64.32 45.77
CA THR A 10 -1.01 -63.77 45.26
C THR A 10 -1.20 -62.89 44.04
N PHE A 11 -2.13 -63.25 43.15
CA PHE A 11 -2.47 -62.41 41.97
C PHE A 11 -3.05 -61.06 42.41
N PHE A 12 -4.03 -61.09 43.36
CA PHE A 12 -4.59 -59.84 43.89
C PHE A 12 -3.57 -59.01 44.67
N LEU A 13 -2.70 -59.61 45.44
CA LEU A 13 -1.64 -58.98 46.19
C LEU A 13 -0.63 -58.35 45.25
N CYS A 14 -0.28 -58.98 44.13
CA CYS A 14 0.61 -58.45 43.12
C CYS A 14 -0.04 -57.25 42.37
N LEU A 15 -1.33 -57.33 42.10
CA LEU A 15 -2.09 -56.31 41.43
C LEU A 15 -2.25 -55.03 42.32
N LEU A 16 -2.58 -55.23 43.62
CA LEU A 16 -2.63 -54.16 44.61
C LEU A 16 -1.23 -53.60 44.92
N GLY A 17 -0.21 -54.45 45.00
CA GLY A 17 1.19 -54.06 45.18
C GLY A 17 1.67 -53.13 44.06
N ARG A 18 1.30 -53.46 42.83
CA ARG A 18 1.64 -52.60 41.66
C ARG A 18 1.04 -51.18 41.78
N VAL A 19 -0.23 -51.08 42.15
CA VAL A 19 -0.89 -49.76 42.35
C VAL A 19 -0.24 -48.99 43.48
N PHE A 20 0.10 -49.69 44.56
CA PHE A 20 0.75 -49.10 45.74
C PHE A 20 2.16 -48.57 45.40
N VAL A 21 2.98 -49.36 44.70
CA VAL A 21 4.33 -48.97 44.25
C VAL A 21 4.27 -47.79 43.29
N LEU A 22 3.37 -47.82 42.31
CA LEU A 22 3.19 -46.68 41.38
C LEU A 22 2.73 -45.41 42.09
N GLY A 23 1.84 -45.53 43.11
CA GLY A 23 1.42 -44.45 43.96
C GLY A 23 2.58 -43.83 44.74
N TRP A 24 3.43 -44.66 45.36
CA TRP A 24 4.63 -44.22 46.08
C TRP A 24 5.63 -43.53 45.13
N LEU A 25 5.90 -44.08 43.94
CA LEU A 25 6.76 -43.46 42.95
C LEU A 25 6.26 -42.09 42.52
N LYS A 26 4.94 -41.89 42.47
CA LYS A 26 4.32 -40.61 42.16
C LYS A 26 4.43 -39.60 43.30
N ILE A 27 4.24 -40.04 44.56
CA ILE A 27 4.37 -39.22 45.76
C ILE A 27 5.82 -38.67 45.88
N PHE A 28 6.81 -39.51 45.63
CA PHE A 28 8.21 -39.13 45.66
C PHE A 28 8.70 -38.44 44.38
N ASN A 29 7.79 -38.09 43.44
CA ASN A 29 8.14 -37.42 42.20
C ASN A 29 9.24 -38.11 41.38
N PHE A 30 9.31 -39.45 41.38
CA PHE A 30 10.28 -40.15 40.53
C PHE A 30 10.05 -39.94 39.05
N TYR A 31 8.79 -39.78 38.66
CA TYR A 31 8.40 -39.54 37.28
C TYR A 31 7.30 -38.48 37.18
N THR A 32 7.31 -37.78 36.07
CA THR A 32 6.26 -36.82 35.69
C THR A 32 5.89 -37.02 34.23
N THR A 33 4.64 -36.78 33.91
CA THR A 33 4.16 -36.73 32.53
C THR A 33 3.91 -35.28 32.16
N VAL A 34 4.40 -34.85 31.00
CA VAL A 34 4.15 -33.55 30.42
C VAL A 34 3.34 -33.75 29.16
N ASN A 35 2.20 -33.09 29.08
CA ASN A 35 1.33 -33.13 27.93
C ASN A 35 1.90 -32.24 26.81
N GLU A 36 1.57 -32.58 25.57
CA GLU A 36 1.95 -31.78 24.43
C GLU A 36 1.40 -30.33 24.52
N GLY A 37 2.22 -29.33 24.21
CA GLY A 37 1.86 -27.93 24.32
C GLY A 37 1.87 -27.37 25.75
N ARG A 38 2.35 -28.12 26.75
CA ARG A 38 2.50 -27.66 28.14
C ARG A 38 3.92 -27.83 28.63
N CYS A 39 4.30 -27.04 29.63
CA CYS A 39 5.54 -27.22 30.35
C CYS A 39 5.29 -27.23 31.86
N LYS A 40 6.23 -27.81 32.60
CA LYS A 40 6.22 -27.84 34.07
C LYS A 40 7.47 -27.16 34.61
N VAL A 41 7.25 -26.13 35.44
CA VAL A 41 8.31 -25.42 36.14
C VAL A 41 8.36 -25.89 37.57
N TYR A 42 9.52 -26.43 38.00
CA TYR A 42 9.75 -26.94 39.33
C TYR A 42 10.48 -25.90 40.18
N VAL A 43 9.87 -25.57 41.32
CA VAL A 43 10.39 -24.58 42.27
C VAL A 43 10.54 -25.25 43.64
N LEU A 44 11.71 -25.16 44.25
CA LEU A 44 12.01 -25.68 45.57
C LEU A 44 12.56 -24.54 46.42
N PHE A 45 11.98 -24.32 47.61
CA PHE A 45 12.38 -23.24 48.52
C PHE A 45 12.44 -21.84 47.85
N GLY A 46 11.58 -21.59 46.88
CA GLY A 46 11.55 -20.33 46.13
C GLY A 46 12.56 -20.24 45.00
N LYS A 47 13.44 -21.23 44.82
CA LYS A 47 14.40 -21.30 43.70
C LYS A 47 13.87 -22.21 42.59
N VAL A 48 13.97 -21.75 41.35
CA VAL A 48 13.66 -22.55 40.18
C VAL A 48 14.73 -23.64 40.03
N LEU A 49 14.33 -24.93 40.07
CA LEU A 49 15.20 -26.05 39.81
C LEU A 49 15.38 -26.27 38.32
N GLY A 50 14.32 -26.17 37.57
CA GLY A 50 14.35 -26.33 36.13
C GLY A 50 12.95 -26.38 35.50
N VAL A 51 12.94 -26.45 34.18
CA VAL A 51 11.74 -26.49 33.33
C VAL A 51 11.78 -27.77 32.49
N ILE A 52 10.65 -28.44 32.41
CA ILE A 52 10.46 -29.60 31.51
C ILE A 52 9.43 -29.17 30.49
N ASP A 53 9.86 -28.92 29.26
CA ASP A 53 9.07 -28.48 28.12
C ASP A 53 8.79 -29.57 27.09
N GLN A 54 9.57 -30.66 27.14
CA GLN A 54 9.38 -31.75 26.22
C GLN A 54 8.17 -32.62 26.65
N PRO A 55 7.26 -32.95 25.72
CA PRO A 55 6.15 -33.83 26.03
C PRO A 55 6.64 -35.27 26.26
N GLY A 56 5.97 -35.99 27.17
CA GLY A 56 6.27 -37.36 27.45
C GLY A 56 6.44 -37.67 28.92
N LEU A 57 7.02 -38.87 29.19
CA LEU A 57 7.37 -39.35 30.52
C LEU A 57 8.80 -38.95 30.85
N HIS A 58 8.98 -38.17 31.91
CA HIS A 58 10.29 -37.75 32.37
C HIS A 58 10.58 -38.28 33.77
N PHE A 59 11.78 -38.82 33.94
CA PHE A 59 12.30 -39.17 35.26
C PHE A 59 12.98 -37.97 35.87
N LEU A 60 12.38 -37.40 36.93
CA LEU A 60 12.84 -36.16 37.52
C LEU A 60 14.27 -36.24 38.09
N TRP A 61 14.65 -37.39 38.60
CA TRP A 61 15.99 -37.61 39.10
C TRP A 61 17.07 -37.45 38.04
N LEU A 62 16.78 -37.88 36.83
CA LEU A 62 17.74 -37.77 35.70
C LEU A 62 17.73 -36.37 35.12
N SER A 63 16.59 -35.69 35.09
CA SER A 63 16.46 -34.38 34.43
C SER A 63 16.77 -33.19 35.35
N LEU A 64 16.38 -33.25 36.63
CA LEU A 64 16.49 -32.14 37.58
C LEU A 64 17.35 -32.48 38.80
N GLY A 65 17.87 -33.71 38.91
CA GLY A 65 18.66 -34.20 40.03
C GLY A 65 17.84 -34.69 41.23
N PRO A 66 18.53 -35.22 42.30
CA PRO A 66 17.88 -35.84 43.44
C PRO A 66 17.01 -34.84 44.26
N GLN A 67 17.26 -33.55 44.14
CA GLN A 67 16.48 -32.47 44.80
C GLN A 67 15.03 -32.38 44.28
N ALA A 68 14.77 -32.90 43.10
CA ALA A 68 13.44 -32.86 42.51
C ALA A 68 12.42 -33.71 43.29
N SER A 69 12.86 -34.80 43.99
CA SER A 69 12.00 -35.59 44.83
C SER A 69 11.45 -34.85 46.05
N LEU A 70 12.20 -33.83 46.52
CA LEU A 70 11.80 -33.02 47.68
C LEU A 70 10.70 -31.98 47.31
N VAL A 71 10.48 -31.71 46.04
CA VAL A 71 9.49 -30.70 45.61
C VAL A 71 8.09 -31.05 46.08
N ASN A 72 7.71 -32.33 46.02
CA ASN A 72 6.38 -32.77 46.42
C ASN A 72 6.34 -33.30 47.87
N LEU A 73 7.52 -33.56 48.42
CA LEU A 73 7.64 -34.05 49.80
C LEU A 73 7.46 -32.89 50.77
N PHE A 74 6.53 -33.02 51.73
CA PHE A 74 6.24 -32.04 52.78
C PHE A 74 5.85 -30.63 52.32
N GLY A 75 5.53 -30.42 51.02
CA GLY A 75 5.10 -29.11 50.52
C GLY A 75 6.22 -28.06 50.41
N PHE A 76 7.49 -28.44 50.41
CA PHE A 76 8.64 -27.56 50.32
C PHE A 76 8.80 -26.93 48.91
N GLY A 77 8.15 -27.51 47.88
CA GLY A 77 8.21 -26.98 46.51
C GLY A 77 6.83 -26.79 45.93
N ARG A 78 6.84 -26.17 44.74
CA ARG A 78 5.66 -25.97 43.91
C ARG A 78 5.97 -26.33 42.48
N VAL A 79 4.98 -26.94 41.83
CA VAL A 79 5.04 -27.26 40.39
C VAL A 79 4.01 -26.40 39.70
N TYR A 80 4.47 -25.57 38.75
CA TYR A 80 3.60 -24.75 37.93
C TYR A 80 3.48 -25.41 36.56
N GLU A 81 2.26 -25.66 36.13
CA GLU A 81 1.96 -26.16 34.79
C GLU A 81 1.51 -24.96 33.95
N ILE A 82 2.17 -24.75 32.81
CA ILE A 82 1.96 -23.60 31.93
C ILE A 82 1.63 -24.11 30.55
N ASP A 83 0.67 -23.46 29.90
CA ASP A 83 0.28 -23.73 28.52
C ASP A 83 1.20 -22.91 27.57
N LEU A 84 1.88 -23.61 26.66
CA LEU A 84 2.79 -22.99 25.68
C LEU A 84 2.12 -22.74 24.33
N ARG A 85 0.86 -23.12 24.17
CA ARG A 85 0.13 -22.99 22.93
C ARG A 85 -0.05 -21.53 22.59
N LEU A 86 -0.24 -21.26 21.30
CA LEU A 86 -0.52 -19.93 20.81
C LEU A 86 -1.87 -19.45 21.35
N GLU A 87 -1.86 -18.35 22.06
CA GLU A 87 -3.05 -17.64 22.51
C GLU A 87 -3.28 -16.41 21.63
N GLN A 88 -4.55 -16.05 21.48
CA GLN A 88 -4.97 -14.88 20.72
C GLN A 88 -5.82 -13.99 21.61
N GLU A 89 -5.59 -12.69 21.53
CA GLU A 89 -6.38 -11.70 22.26
C GLU A 89 -6.78 -10.55 21.36
N TYR A 90 -8.00 -10.05 21.60
CA TYR A 90 -8.56 -8.92 20.88
C TYR A 90 -8.73 -7.70 21.79
N LEU A 91 -8.03 -6.64 21.46
CA LEU A 91 -8.16 -5.35 22.09
C LEU A 91 -9.23 -4.54 21.36
N ARG A 92 -10.42 -4.44 21.97
CA ARG A 92 -11.54 -3.75 21.37
C ARG A 92 -11.41 -2.24 21.57
N SER A 93 -11.52 -1.47 20.47
CA SER A 93 -11.75 -0.02 20.51
C SER A 93 -10.74 0.77 21.34
N ASN A 94 -9.44 0.50 21.13
CA ASN A 94 -8.40 1.32 21.76
C ASN A 94 -8.51 2.76 21.25
N PRO A 95 -8.70 3.76 22.14
CA PRO A 95 -8.82 5.15 21.72
C PRO A 95 -7.45 5.66 21.25
N VAL A 96 -7.42 6.15 20.01
CA VAL A 96 -6.22 6.72 19.38
C VAL A 96 -6.64 8.01 18.68
N ASN A 97 -5.79 9.00 18.71
CA ASN A 97 -5.95 10.21 17.91
C ASN A 97 -4.96 10.15 16.73
N SER A 98 -5.34 10.59 15.55
CA SER A 98 -4.38 10.77 14.45
C SER A 98 -3.46 11.97 14.70
N GLU A 99 -2.44 12.16 13.85
CA GLU A 99 -1.59 13.36 13.88
C GLU A 99 -2.41 14.65 13.80
N GLU A 100 -3.51 14.64 13.04
CA GLU A 100 -4.43 15.77 12.90
C GLU A 100 -5.42 15.90 14.08
N GLY A 101 -5.28 15.07 15.12
CA GLY A 101 -6.15 15.11 16.30
C GLY A 101 -7.51 14.42 16.14
N THR A 102 -7.72 13.64 15.09
CA THR A 102 -8.97 12.93 14.83
C THR A 102 -9.15 11.75 15.78
N PRO A 103 -10.17 11.74 16.66
CA PRO A 103 -10.42 10.64 17.59
C PRO A 103 -11.00 9.43 16.88
N MET A 104 -10.33 8.29 17.02
CA MET A 104 -10.76 7.02 16.44
C MET A 104 -10.64 5.88 17.45
N GLY A 105 -11.38 4.81 17.23
CA GLY A 105 -11.24 3.56 17.96
C GLY A 105 -10.57 2.52 17.06
N VAL A 106 -9.47 1.95 17.56
CA VAL A 106 -8.70 0.95 16.82
C VAL A 106 -8.84 -0.40 17.50
N GLY A 107 -9.27 -1.40 16.72
CA GLY A 107 -9.33 -2.79 17.15
C GLY A 107 -8.05 -3.52 16.76
N VAL A 108 -7.33 -4.02 17.76
CA VAL A 108 -6.06 -4.73 17.57
C VAL A 108 -6.22 -6.19 17.97
N TRP A 109 -5.86 -7.07 17.08
CA TRP A 109 -5.78 -8.50 17.32
C TRP A 109 -4.31 -8.90 17.39
N TYR A 110 -3.91 -9.60 18.42
CA TYR A 110 -2.54 -10.04 18.56
C TYR A 110 -2.44 -11.48 19.03
N GLU A 111 -1.39 -12.13 18.58
CA GLU A 111 -1.04 -13.50 18.91
C GLU A 111 0.16 -13.51 19.85
N MET A 112 0.09 -14.33 20.87
CA MET A 112 1.14 -14.46 21.87
C MET A 112 1.35 -15.93 22.25
N ARG A 113 2.58 -16.30 22.54
CA ARG A 113 2.92 -17.59 23.15
C ARG A 113 3.97 -17.38 24.22
N ILE A 114 3.98 -18.26 25.21
CA ILE A 114 4.99 -18.23 26.26
C ILE A 114 6.24 -18.94 25.74
N LYS A 115 7.36 -18.20 25.65
CA LYS A 115 8.66 -18.73 25.22
C LYS A 115 9.56 -19.06 26.39
N ASN A 116 9.57 -18.18 27.40
CA ASN A 116 10.34 -18.41 28.62
C ASN A 116 9.39 -18.51 29.83
N PRO A 117 9.06 -19.75 30.25
CA PRO A 117 8.13 -19.97 31.35
C PRO A 117 8.59 -19.41 32.68
N VAL A 118 9.90 -19.31 32.92
CA VAL A 118 10.47 -18.78 34.16
C VAL A 118 10.25 -17.28 34.24
N ASP A 119 10.56 -16.56 33.20
CA ASP A 119 10.37 -15.12 33.14
C ASP A 119 8.88 -14.76 33.23
N TYR A 120 8.03 -15.54 32.59
CA TYR A 120 6.59 -15.39 32.65
C TYR A 120 6.04 -15.51 34.07
N LEU A 121 6.54 -16.44 34.88
CA LEU A 121 6.05 -16.67 36.25
C LEU A 121 6.60 -15.67 37.27
N PHE A 122 7.85 -15.23 37.10
CA PHE A 122 8.56 -14.57 38.20
C PHE A 122 8.97 -13.12 37.93
N LYS A 123 9.00 -12.68 36.68
CA LYS A 123 9.33 -11.27 36.37
C LYS A 123 8.16 -10.31 36.49
N ASN A 124 6.95 -10.79 36.32
CA ASN A 124 5.76 -9.94 36.34
C ASN A 124 4.63 -10.65 37.11
N VAL A 125 3.92 -9.89 37.92
CA VAL A 125 2.78 -10.40 38.70
C VAL A 125 1.58 -10.72 37.79
N ASP A 126 1.34 -9.88 36.80
CA ASP A 126 0.31 -10.07 35.78
C ASP A 126 0.93 -9.86 34.38
N PRO A 127 1.59 -10.86 33.84
CA PRO A 127 2.25 -10.73 32.54
C PRO A 127 1.25 -10.52 31.38
N ARG A 128 0.05 -11.10 31.50
CA ARG A 128 -1.00 -10.98 30.48
C ARG A 128 -1.58 -9.55 30.45
N GLY A 129 -1.95 -9.02 31.61
CA GLY A 129 -2.44 -7.64 31.73
C GLY A 129 -1.39 -6.62 31.31
N SER A 130 -0.13 -6.85 31.70
CA SER A 130 1.00 -6.00 31.29
C SER A 130 1.23 -6.02 29.78
N LEU A 131 1.17 -7.19 29.15
CA LEU A 131 1.28 -7.32 27.68
C LEU A 131 0.14 -6.57 26.99
N ARG A 132 -1.09 -6.77 27.46
CA ARG A 132 -2.27 -6.07 26.96
C ARG A 132 -2.13 -4.56 27.05
N ALA A 133 -1.69 -4.04 28.19
CA ALA A 133 -1.44 -2.62 28.41
C ALA A 133 -0.31 -2.10 27.49
N ASN A 134 0.76 -2.89 27.31
CA ASN A 134 1.86 -2.53 26.43
C ASN A 134 1.41 -2.47 24.96
N VAL A 135 0.62 -3.44 24.48
CA VAL A 135 0.04 -3.42 23.13
C VAL A 135 -0.87 -2.19 22.96
N ALA A 136 -1.71 -1.90 23.95
CA ALA A 136 -2.58 -0.72 23.92
C ALA A 136 -1.78 0.58 23.82
N ASN A 137 -0.77 0.75 24.67
CA ASN A 137 0.06 1.95 24.72
C ASN A 137 0.93 2.10 23.44
N ALA A 138 1.50 1.01 22.96
CA ALA A 138 2.27 1.01 21.71
C ALA A 138 1.37 1.36 20.51
N THR A 139 0.14 0.83 20.50
CA THR A 139 -0.84 1.20 19.47
C THR A 139 -1.12 2.71 19.49
N VAL A 140 -1.34 3.29 20.66
CA VAL A 140 -1.55 4.74 20.77
C VAL A 140 -0.33 5.50 20.26
N ARG A 141 0.88 5.18 20.73
CA ARG A 141 2.09 5.89 20.34
C ARG A 141 2.42 5.78 18.87
N SER A 142 2.34 4.56 18.32
CA SER A 142 2.67 4.32 16.92
C SER A 142 1.68 4.99 15.97
N LEU A 143 0.39 5.01 16.32
CA LEU A 143 -0.66 5.51 15.44
C LEU A 143 -0.91 7.02 15.61
N SER A 144 -0.67 7.59 16.80
CA SER A 144 -0.87 9.04 17.02
C SER A 144 0.10 9.93 16.24
N ASN A 145 1.20 9.36 15.76
CA ASN A 145 2.18 10.07 14.94
C ASN A 145 1.98 9.83 13.42
N MET A 146 0.89 9.18 13.05
CA MET A 146 0.60 8.89 11.65
C MET A 146 -0.53 9.78 11.12
N PRO A 147 -0.38 10.32 9.90
CA PRO A 147 -1.45 11.04 9.25
C PRO A 147 -2.62 10.11 8.94
N LEU A 148 -3.83 10.67 9.04
CA LEU A 148 -5.08 9.91 8.89
C LEU A 148 -5.16 9.14 7.59
N GLU A 149 -4.63 9.69 6.51
CA GLU A 149 -4.61 9.07 5.19
C GLU A 149 -3.85 7.73 5.21
N LYS A 150 -2.65 7.69 5.78
CA LYS A 150 -1.87 6.46 5.95
C LYS A 150 -2.55 5.45 6.88
N LEU A 151 -3.23 5.94 7.94
CA LEU A 151 -3.98 5.10 8.85
C LEU A 151 -5.14 4.35 8.18
N LEU A 152 -5.70 4.90 7.11
CA LEU A 152 -6.78 4.29 6.34
C LEU A 152 -6.29 3.38 5.22
N GLU A 153 -5.15 3.71 4.61
CA GLU A 153 -4.62 3.00 3.45
C GLU A 153 -3.72 1.82 3.83
N ASP A 154 -2.77 2.01 4.76
CA ASP A 154 -1.74 1.02 5.06
C ASP A 154 -1.85 0.40 6.45
N ARG A 155 -2.76 -0.56 6.59
CA ARG A 155 -2.94 -1.34 7.83
C ARG A 155 -1.75 -2.25 8.15
N HIS A 156 -1.01 -2.66 7.13
CA HIS A 156 0.11 -3.58 7.32
C HIS A 156 1.30 -2.87 7.97
N GLU A 157 1.61 -1.66 7.54
CA GLU A 157 2.65 -0.84 8.15
C GLU A 157 2.35 -0.52 9.61
N MET A 158 1.10 -0.16 9.91
CA MET A 158 0.65 0.05 11.29
C MET A 158 0.89 -1.18 12.18
N SER A 159 0.48 -2.36 11.70
CA SER A 159 0.67 -3.62 12.43
C SER A 159 2.15 -3.91 12.69
N ARG A 160 3.01 -3.63 11.72
CA ARG A 160 4.46 -3.80 11.81
C ARG A 160 5.08 -2.87 12.85
N LEU A 161 4.70 -1.60 12.85
CA LEU A 161 5.20 -0.60 13.82
C LEU A 161 4.85 -0.98 15.25
N VAL A 162 3.59 -1.32 15.51
CA VAL A 162 3.15 -1.77 16.84
C VAL A 162 3.91 -3.02 17.28
N ARG A 163 4.13 -4.00 16.38
CA ARG A 163 4.88 -5.21 16.68
C ARG A 163 6.33 -4.92 17.06
N ILE A 164 7.02 -4.05 16.32
CA ILE A 164 8.41 -3.68 16.59
C ILE A 164 8.52 -3.04 17.97
N GLU A 165 7.58 -2.19 18.33
CA GLU A 165 7.59 -1.49 19.62
C GLU A 165 7.29 -2.40 20.80
N VAL A 166 6.36 -3.35 20.65
CA VAL A 166 5.95 -4.26 21.74
C VAL A 166 6.93 -5.41 21.94
N SER A 167 7.56 -5.91 20.89
CA SER A 167 8.40 -7.14 20.92
C SER A 167 9.49 -7.14 22.00
N PRO A 168 10.28 -6.07 22.22
CA PRO A 168 11.35 -6.10 23.21
C PRO A 168 10.81 -6.32 24.64
N LYS A 169 9.77 -5.59 25.02
CA LYS A 169 9.19 -5.69 26.37
C LYS A 169 8.43 -7.01 26.59
N SER A 170 7.77 -7.53 25.56
CA SER A 170 7.08 -8.82 25.65
C SER A 170 8.06 -9.96 25.90
N GLN A 171 9.24 -9.92 25.28
CA GLN A 171 10.31 -10.89 25.48
C GLN A 171 10.88 -10.86 26.92
N GLU A 172 11.02 -9.67 27.51
CA GLU A 172 11.43 -9.53 28.91
C GLU A 172 10.47 -10.24 29.88
N TRP A 173 9.19 -10.30 29.55
CA TRP A 173 8.15 -10.96 30.36
C TRP A 173 7.93 -12.43 29.97
N GLY A 174 8.81 -12.98 29.13
CA GLY A 174 8.76 -14.38 28.70
C GLY A 174 7.78 -14.69 27.58
N TYR A 175 7.14 -13.67 26.97
CA TYR A 175 6.29 -13.85 25.80
C TYR A 175 7.05 -13.70 24.51
N GLU A 176 6.65 -14.47 23.53
CA GLU A 176 6.98 -14.23 22.11
C GLU A 176 5.69 -13.84 21.39
N LEU A 177 5.72 -12.66 20.76
CA LEU A 177 4.63 -12.17 19.95
C LEU A 177 4.65 -12.82 18.57
N GLY A 178 3.51 -13.34 18.17
CA GLY A 178 3.24 -13.75 16.82
C GLY A 178 2.90 -12.57 15.92
N SER A 179 1.78 -12.66 15.25
CA SER A 179 1.27 -11.61 14.36
C SER A 179 0.42 -10.60 15.15
N ILE A 180 0.52 -9.34 14.75
CA ILE A 180 -0.37 -8.27 15.22
C ILE A 180 -1.16 -7.78 14.03
N TYR A 181 -2.49 -7.71 14.16
CA TYR A 181 -3.39 -7.27 13.09
C TYR A 181 -4.28 -6.13 13.58
N ILE A 182 -4.25 -5.03 12.86
CA ILE A 182 -5.20 -3.96 13.05
C ILE A 182 -6.43 -4.29 12.20
N ARG A 183 -7.51 -4.72 12.85
CA ARG A 183 -8.71 -5.22 12.16
C ARG A 183 -9.73 -4.16 11.86
N LYS A 184 -9.96 -3.25 12.81
CA LYS A 184 -11.06 -2.29 12.72
C LYS A 184 -10.58 -0.92 13.16
N VAL A 185 -10.72 0.05 12.29
CA VAL A 185 -10.60 1.46 12.60
C VAL A 185 -12.01 2.04 12.45
N HIS A 186 -12.53 2.68 13.47
CA HIS A 186 -13.83 3.33 13.44
C HIS A 186 -13.74 4.71 14.09
N PHE A 187 -14.40 5.64 13.47
CA PHE A 187 -14.50 7.00 14.02
C PHE A 187 -15.60 7.05 15.08
N ARG A 188 -15.40 7.84 16.09
CA ARG A 188 -16.37 7.98 17.18
C ARG A 188 -17.50 8.94 16.83
N ASP A 189 -17.22 9.90 15.94
CA ASP A 189 -18.15 10.96 15.57
C ASP A 189 -18.55 10.86 14.10
N ALA A 190 -19.87 10.86 13.84
CA ALA A 190 -20.42 10.81 12.50
C ALA A 190 -20.16 12.11 11.71
N GLU A 191 -20.10 13.26 12.39
CA GLU A 191 -19.77 14.54 11.77
C GLU A 191 -18.35 14.55 11.23
N MET A 192 -17.41 13.96 11.99
CA MET A 192 -16.04 13.81 11.56
C MET A 192 -15.87 12.91 10.33
N ILE A 193 -16.70 11.86 10.22
CA ILE A 193 -16.70 11.02 9.01
C ILE A 193 -17.02 11.86 7.78
N ARG A 194 -18.04 12.71 7.87
CA ARG A 194 -18.44 13.62 6.77
C ARG A 194 -17.34 14.61 6.41
N GLN A 195 -16.67 15.19 7.41
CA GLN A 195 -15.55 16.12 7.18
C GLN A 195 -14.37 15.43 6.50
N ILE A 196 -14.06 14.19 6.88
CA ILE A 196 -13.02 13.39 6.23
C ILE A 196 -13.40 13.06 4.80
N GLU A 197 -14.65 12.61 4.56
CA GLU A 197 -15.16 12.37 3.21
C GLU A 197 -15.05 13.61 2.34
N GLN A 198 -15.43 14.78 2.83
CA GLN A 198 -15.30 16.04 2.10
C GLN A 198 -13.84 16.40 1.83
N LYS A 199 -12.94 16.22 2.81
CA LYS A 199 -11.51 16.48 2.65
C LYS A 199 -10.90 15.57 1.58
N VAL A 200 -11.22 14.27 1.60
CA VAL A 200 -10.75 13.29 0.61
C VAL A 200 -11.29 13.62 -0.79
N VAL A 201 -12.60 13.90 -0.89
CA VAL A 201 -13.22 14.29 -2.16
C VAL A 201 -12.60 15.56 -2.73
N ASN A 202 -12.38 16.59 -1.90
CA ASN A 202 -11.76 17.84 -2.33
C ASN A 202 -10.31 17.61 -2.78
N ARG A 203 -9.53 16.77 -2.07
CA ARG A 203 -8.18 16.41 -2.48
C ARG A 203 -8.16 15.67 -3.81
N LEU A 204 -9.05 14.68 -3.99
CA LEU A 204 -9.16 13.98 -5.27
C LEU A 204 -9.52 14.92 -6.41
N ARG A 205 -10.42 15.89 -6.18
CA ARG A 205 -10.75 16.93 -7.16
C ARG A 205 -9.53 17.80 -7.50
N GLN A 206 -8.75 18.21 -6.50
CA GLN A 206 -7.52 18.97 -6.71
C GLN A 206 -6.49 18.19 -7.53
N VAL A 207 -6.23 16.92 -7.16
CA VAL A 207 -5.30 16.04 -7.90
C VAL A 207 -5.78 15.83 -9.34
N THR A 208 -7.06 15.55 -9.53
CA THR A 208 -7.65 15.36 -10.86
C THR A 208 -7.55 16.63 -11.70
N SER A 209 -7.82 17.80 -11.09
CA SER A 209 -7.68 19.10 -11.76
C SER A 209 -6.23 19.38 -12.14
N ALA A 210 -5.27 19.10 -11.24
CA ALA A 210 -3.84 19.26 -11.51
C ALA A 210 -3.36 18.37 -12.66
N ILE A 211 -3.77 17.10 -12.67
CA ILE A 211 -3.45 16.16 -13.77
C ILE A 211 -4.04 16.65 -15.09
N ARG A 212 -5.32 17.09 -15.09
CA ARG A 212 -5.98 17.63 -16.29
C ARG A 212 -5.26 18.88 -16.80
N GLN A 213 -4.89 19.78 -15.89
CA GLN A 213 -4.16 21.00 -16.25
C GLN A 213 -2.76 20.69 -16.80
N ALA A 214 -2.04 19.75 -16.18
CA ALA A 214 -0.75 19.29 -16.69
C ALA A 214 -0.89 18.66 -18.09
N GLY A 215 -1.94 17.85 -18.30
CA GLY A 215 -2.26 17.27 -19.60
C GLY A 215 -2.56 18.35 -20.66
N ASN A 216 -3.41 19.32 -20.33
CA ASN A 216 -3.71 20.45 -21.23
C ASN A 216 -2.45 21.26 -21.57
N ASN A 217 -1.64 21.59 -20.56
CA ASN A 217 -0.37 22.29 -20.79
C ASN A 217 0.56 21.52 -21.72
N GLN A 218 0.61 20.18 -21.57
CA GLN A 218 1.42 19.34 -22.45
C GLN A 218 0.90 19.35 -23.90
N VAL A 219 -0.42 19.30 -24.08
CA VAL A 219 -1.06 19.43 -25.39
C VAL A 219 -0.74 20.78 -26.02
N ASP A 220 -0.87 21.88 -25.24
CA ASP A 220 -0.59 23.24 -25.71
C ASP A 220 0.89 23.41 -26.12
N ILE A 221 1.81 22.81 -25.36
CA ILE A 221 3.25 22.81 -25.71
C ILE A 221 3.48 22.09 -27.04
N ILE A 222 2.91 20.90 -27.21
CA ILE A 222 3.06 20.07 -28.43
C ILE A 222 2.45 20.82 -29.63
N THR A 223 1.23 21.34 -29.47
CA THR A 223 0.53 22.08 -30.54
C THR A 223 1.31 23.32 -30.93
N SER A 224 1.76 24.12 -29.95
CA SER A 224 2.56 25.34 -30.23
C SER A 224 3.91 25.01 -30.88
N ALA A 225 4.52 23.87 -30.53
CA ALA A 225 5.75 23.42 -31.18
C ALA A 225 5.50 22.98 -32.62
N ALA A 226 4.41 22.25 -32.88
CA ALA A 226 4.01 21.85 -34.22
C ALA A 226 3.67 23.04 -35.11
N ASP A 227 2.91 24.01 -34.58
CA ASP A 227 2.56 25.25 -35.31
C ASP A 227 3.80 26.08 -35.66
N ARG A 228 4.75 26.21 -34.73
CA ARG A 228 6.03 26.86 -35.01
C ARG A 228 6.84 26.15 -36.10
N GLN A 229 6.89 24.83 -36.01
CA GLN A 229 7.61 24.04 -37.01
C GLN A 229 6.94 24.14 -38.39
N ALA A 230 5.61 24.07 -38.45
CA ALA A 230 4.86 24.29 -39.68
C ALA A 230 5.11 25.67 -40.23
N ALA A 231 5.02 26.73 -39.39
CA ALA A 231 5.27 28.09 -39.81
C ALA A 231 6.70 28.30 -40.35
N THR A 232 7.71 27.67 -39.73
CA THR A 232 9.10 27.72 -40.23
C THR A 232 9.27 27.02 -41.58
N GLU A 233 8.67 25.86 -41.76
CA GLU A 233 8.74 25.13 -43.04
C GLU A 233 7.97 25.92 -44.14
N PHE A 234 6.80 26.47 -43.84
CA PHE A 234 6.10 27.33 -44.80
C PHE A 234 6.88 28.59 -45.13
N ALA A 235 7.56 29.21 -44.15
CA ALA A 235 8.40 30.39 -44.42
C ALA A 235 9.60 30.03 -45.31
N LYS A 236 10.27 28.89 -45.08
CA LYS A 236 11.33 28.39 -45.92
C LYS A 236 10.82 28.14 -47.34
N ALA A 237 9.70 27.44 -47.50
CA ALA A 237 9.11 27.19 -48.82
C ALA A 237 8.77 28.50 -49.54
N ARG A 238 8.21 29.48 -48.83
CA ARG A 238 7.94 30.82 -49.43
C ARG A 238 9.20 31.57 -49.81
N SER A 239 10.30 31.44 -49.06
CA SER A 239 11.57 32.11 -49.38
C SER A 239 12.29 31.49 -50.60
N VAL A 240 12.15 30.22 -50.80
CA VAL A 240 12.76 29.50 -51.95
C VAL A 240 11.95 29.70 -53.23
N ARG A 241 10.63 29.88 -53.12
CA ARG A 241 9.74 30.03 -54.29
C ARG A 241 10.16 31.14 -55.27
N PRO A 242 10.52 32.41 -54.84
CA PRO A 242 10.98 33.43 -55.77
C PRO A 242 12.28 33.09 -56.49
N GLN A 243 13.17 32.35 -55.82
CA GLN A 243 14.43 31.93 -56.41
C GLN A 243 14.18 30.91 -57.52
N LEU A 244 13.36 29.86 -57.26
CA LEU A 244 12.98 28.86 -58.24
C LEU A 244 12.24 29.44 -59.43
N VAL A 245 11.34 30.40 -59.18
CA VAL A 245 10.64 31.13 -60.23
C VAL A 245 11.62 31.99 -61.06
N GLY A 246 12.57 32.64 -60.36
CA GLY A 246 13.60 33.44 -61.06
C GLY A 246 14.56 32.59 -61.90
N GLU A 247 14.95 31.44 -61.42
CA GLU A 247 15.76 30.46 -62.16
C GLU A 247 15.01 29.93 -63.41
N ALA A 248 13.76 29.54 -63.23
CA ALA A 248 12.92 29.05 -64.33
C ALA A 248 12.67 30.14 -65.37
N LEU A 249 12.41 31.41 -64.94
CA LEU A 249 12.26 32.55 -65.86
C LEU A 249 13.57 32.88 -66.60
N ARG A 250 14.71 32.67 -65.93
CA ARG A 250 16.01 32.90 -66.59
C ARG A 250 16.28 31.83 -67.66
N GLU A 251 15.95 30.56 -67.37
CA GLU A 251 16.08 29.47 -68.33
C GLU A 251 15.14 29.64 -69.54
N ILE A 252 13.90 30.06 -69.27
CA ILE A 252 12.92 30.41 -70.34
C ILE A 252 13.38 31.65 -71.10
N GLY A 253 14.09 32.59 -70.48
CA GLY A 253 14.60 33.85 -71.09
C GLY A 253 15.78 33.64 -72.02
N GLU A 254 16.37 32.46 -72.12
CA GLU A 254 17.41 32.12 -73.08
C GLU A 254 16.84 32.03 -74.52
N ASP A 255 15.54 31.76 -74.62
CA ASP A 255 14.81 31.77 -75.90
C ASP A 255 13.72 32.90 -75.88
N GLN A 256 13.93 33.93 -76.69
CA GLN A 256 13.07 35.12 -76.75
C GLN A 256 11.65 34.80 -77.23
N ASP A 257 11.49 33.84 -78.11
CA ASP A 257 10.18 33.46 -78.64
C ASP A 257 9.35 32.67 -77.57
N VAL A 258 10.01 31.82 -76.82
CA VAL A 258 9.37 31.09 -75.69
C VAL A 258 9.01 32.03 -74.56
N LEU A 259 9.85 33.02 -74.25
CA LEU A 259 9.59 34.04 -73.27
C LEU A 259 8.33 34.84 -73.58
N ASN A 260 8.22 35.31 -74.81
CA ASN A 260 7.05 36.07 -75.24
C ASN A 260 5.76 35.26 -75.17
N ALA A 261 5.79 34.00 -75.63
CA ALA A 261 4.63 33.10 -75.58
C ALA A 261 4.18 32.79 -74.13
N VAL A 262 5.13 32.64 -73.16
CA VAL A 262 4.83 32.42 -71.76
C VAL A 262 4.21 33.70 -71.14
N PHE A 263 4.74 34.88 -71.45
CA PHE A 263 4.17 36.13 -70.93
C PHE A 263 2.76 36.37 -71.48
N GLU A 264 2.52 36.15 -72.78
CA GLU A 264 1.17 36.21 -73.35
C GLU A 264 0.19 35.27 -72.70
N THR A 265 0.62 34.00 -72.44
CA THR A 265 -0.20 33.00 -71.73
C THR A 265 -0.53 33.40 -70.30
N LEU A 266 0.46 33.93 -69.57
CA LEU A 266 0.27 34.41 -68.19
C LEU A 266 -0.63 35.66 -68.13
N GLU A 267 -0.54 36.50 -69.12
CA GLU A 267 -1.40 37.70 -69.21
C GLU A 267 -2.85 37.32 -69.48
N VAL A 268 -3.09 36.39 -70.37
CA VAL A 268 -4.43 35.83 -70.65
C VAL A 268 -4.99 35.11 -69.43
N ASP A 269 -4.19 34.30 -68.71
CA ASP A 269 -4.61 33.63 -67.46
C ASP A 269 -4.96 34.62 -66.35
N ARG A 270 -4.17 35.69 -66.23
CA ARG A 270 -4.42 36.77 -65.27
C ARG A 270 -5.72 37.54 -65.57
N ILE A 271 -5.95 37.81 -66.85
CA ILE A 271 -7.17 38.47 -67.30
C ILE A 271 -8.39 37.58 -67.04
N THR A 272 -8.27 36.31 -67.39
CA THR A 272 -9.35 35.33 -67.19
C THR A 272 -9.71 35.09 -65.72
N LYS A 273 -8.70 35.01 -64.84
CA LYS A 273 -8.90 34.85 -63.42
C LYS A 273 -9.33 36.11 -62.68
N GLY A 274 -9.06 37.27 -63.27
CA GLY A 274 -9.38 38.57 -62.71
C GLY A 274 -10.85 39.00 -62.78
N GLY A 275 -11.72 38.20 -63.45
CA GLY A 275 -13.14 38.51 -63.57
C GLY A 275 -13.41 39.81 -64.40
N ALA A 276 -12.44 40.31 -65.13
CA ALA A 276 -12.61 41.45 -65.99
C ALA A 276 -13.36 41.07 -67.25
N GLU A 277 -14.30 41.89 -67.65
CA GLU A 277 -15.04 41.74 -68.91
C GLU A 277 -14.10 42.08 -70.06
N VAL A 278 -13.73 41.08 -70.85
CA VAL A 278 -12.78 41.24 -71.94
C VAL A 278 -13.55 41.64 -73.21
N THR A 279 -13.36 42.85 -73.62
CA THR A 279 -13.93 43.35 -74.88
C THR A 279 -12.85 43.27 -75.96
N LEU A 280 -13.00 42.33 -76.88
CA LEU A 280 -12.09 42.18 -78.01
C LEU A 280 -12.39 43.32 -79.07
N ILE A 281 -11.41 44.16 -79.29
CA ILE A 281 -11.53 45.24 -80.30
C ILE A 281 -10.67 44.86 -81.52
N PRO A 282 -11.25 44.67 -82.67
CA PRO A 282 -10.51 44.31 -83.89
C PRO A 282 -9.60 45.50 -84.30
N ASP A 283 -8.39 45.10 -84.70
CA ASP A 283 -7.32 46.03 -85.09
C ASP A 283 -7.74 46.94 -86.24
N GLY A 284 -7.60 48.29 -86.08
CA GLY A 284 -7.83 49.21 -87.17
C GLY A 284 -8.96 50.27 -86.96
N LYS A 285 -9.68 50.22 -85.79
CA LYS A 285 -10.74 51.23 -85.51
C LYS A 285 -10.58 51.91 -84.14
N TYR A 286 -9.51 52.69 -83.94
CA TYR A 286 -9.30 53.46 -82.70
C TYR A 286 -10.43 54.48 -82.42
N GLU A 287 -11.08 54.99 -83.42
CA GLU A 287 -12.19 55.96 -83.26
C GLU A 287 -13.45 55.33 -82.59
N THR A 288 -13.68 54.03 -82.82
CA THR A 288 -14.79 53.31 -82.20
C THR A 288 -14.52 52.96 -80.74
N LEU A 289 -13.28 52.81 -80.34
CA LEU A 289 -12.86 52.56 -78.97
C LEU A 289 -13.12 53.78 -78.05
N VAL A 290 -12.81 54.93 -78.50
CA VAL A 290 -13.05 56.17 -77.75
C VAL A 290 -14.55 56.44 -77.58
N SER A 291 -15.37 56.13 -78.53
CA SER A 291 -16.83 56.25 -78.44
C SER A 291 -17.48 55.22 -77.48
N LEU A 292 -16.94 53.95 -77.42
CA LEU A 292 -17.40 52.90 -76.48
C LEU A 292 -16.97 53.19 -75.04
N LEU A 293 -15.74 53.65 -74.81
CA LEU A 293 -15.26 54.09 -73.52
C LEU A 293 -15.99 55.35 -72.99
N ALA A 294 -16.34 56.23 -73.84
CA ALA A 294 -17.12 57.43 -73.51
C ALA A 294 -18.60 57.09 -73.20
N GLY A 295 -19.13 56.02 -73.77
CA GLY A 295 -20.48 55.55 -73.48
C GLY A 295 -20.61 54.72 -72.18
N ALA A 296 -19.60 53.98 -71.81
CA ALA A 296 -19.56 53.17 -70.59
C ALA A 296 -19.41 53.98 -69.27
N GLY A 297 -19.06 55.30 -69.37
CA GLY A 297 -18.88 56.12 -68.18
C GLY A 297 -20.16 56.72 -67.57
N LYS A 298 -21.35 56.38 -68.07
CA LYS A 298 -22.60 57.05 -67.66
C LYS A 298 -23.50 56.29 -66.70
N ASP A 299 -23.19 55.02 -66.32
CA ASP A 299 -24.02 54.21 -65.48
C ASP A 299 -23.34 53.73 -64.14
N LEU A 300 -22.55 54.66 -63.55
CA LEU A 300 -22.09 54.48 -62.16
C LEU A 300 -22.86 55.35 -61.19
N THR A 301 -24.13 55.10 -60.97
CA THR A 301 -24.80 55.53 -59.73
C THR A 301 -24.63 54.42 -58.67
N PRO A 302 -24.07 54.70 -57.46
CA PRO A 302 -23.95 53.69 -56.42
C PRO A 302 -25.34 53.43 -55.87
N PRO A 303 -25.65 52.17 -55.55
CA PRO A 303 -26.87 51.83 -54.81
C PRO A 303 -26.75 52.40 -53.37
N ALA A 304 -27.90 52.84 -52.84
CA ALA A 304 -28.10 53.39 -51.52
C ALA A 304 -27.84 52.43 -50.40
#